data_d39c573f214b1aa709989d23d48e7512
#
_entry.id   d39c573f214b1aa709989d23d48e7512
#
_cell.length_a   1.000
_cell.length_b   1.000
_cell.length_c   1.000
_cell.angle_alpha   90.00
_cell.angle_beta   90.00
_cell.angle_gamma   90.00
#
_symmetry.space_group_name_H-M   'P 1'
#
loop_
_entity.id
_entity.type
_entity.pdbx_description
1 polymer ?
#
loop_
_entity_poly.entity_id
_entity_poly.type
_entity_poly.pdbx_seq_one_letter_code
_entity_poly.pdbx_strand_id
1 'polypeptide(L)'
;SGSQQFLHLVSEALIDPGDIVLMSSPSYFVYMGTLANLGARVIGVPMDEHGMSLDALQDIMCQLQQEGSVDRVKLIYVISYYQNPTGVCLSEERRPRLIELARSWSVKQRIFVLEDAAYRELRYEGPEFHSLHYYDTPGDTVIHCQTFSKPFAPGLRTGFGFLPWSLVAAVTDLKGNQDFGSPNFNQQLLSVVIDQGLYEDHLQKLKRVYKKKLGVMLQALDQYCSEFQEVDWIRPHGGLYVWMKLPMSIDTGTESLFFQIALKKGMMYVPGEFCFPSESIQVPQSCLRLSFGVESEANICEGIRRLAQAIDETISRNPLR
;
A
#
# COMPACT_ATOMS: atom_id res chain seq x y z
N SER A 1 -18.27 -2.75 -0.22
CA SER A 1 -17.81 -4.02 -0.81
C SER A 1 -16.28 -4.14 -0.69
N GLY A 2 -15.81 -4.89 0.31
CA GLY A 2 -14.41 -5.03 0.65
C GLY A 2 -13.79 -3.78 1.29
N SER A 3 -12.47 -3.81 1.56
CA SER A 3 -11.76 -2.70 2.18
C SER A 3 -11.81 -1.42 1.35
N GLN A 4 -11.89 -1.51 0.02
CA GLN A 4 -11.95 -0.32 -0.82
C GLN A 4 -13.18 0.55 -0.54
N GLN A 5 -14.35 -0.07 -0.32
CA GLN A 5 -15.55 0.68 0.07
C GLN A 5 -15.40 1.26 1.48
N PHE A 6 -14.77 0.52 2.40
CA PHE A 6 -14.51 1.03 3.75
C PHE A 6 -13.62 2.28 3.71
N LEU A 7 -12.51 2.24 2.95
CA LEU A 7 -11.64 3.40 2.74
C LEU A 7 -12.42 4.59 2.18
N HIS A 8 -13.29 4.36 1.18
CA HIS A 8 -14.12 5.40 0.59
C HIS A 8 -15.08 6.02 1.60
N LEU A 9 -15.86 5.20 2.33
CA LEU A 9 -16.85 5.67 3.31
C LEU A 9 -16.22 6.45 4.46
N VAL A 10 -15.05 5.98 4.96
CA VAL A 10 -14.30 6.69 6.00
C VAL A 10 -13.83 8.05 5.48
N SER A 11 -13.32 8.08 4.25
CA SER A 11 -12.86 9.33 3.64
C SER A 11 -14.01 10.30 3.41
N GLU A 12 -15.15 9.83 2.90
CA GLU A 12 -16.35 10.64 2.68
C GLU A 12 -16.92 11.21 3.99
N ALA A 13 -16.79 10.46 5.10
CA ALA A 13 -17.22 10.91 6.42
C ALA A 13 -16.31 11.98 7.06
N LEU A 14 -15.03 12.05 6.63
CA LEU A 14 -14.01 12.85 7.29
C LEU A 14 -13.52 14.06 6.48
N ILE A 15 -13.56 13.96 5.15
CA ILE A 15 -12.82 14.84 4.25
C ILE A 15 -13.77 15.79 3.53
N ASP A 16 -13.53 17.07 3.73
CA ASP A 16 -14.07 18.14 2.91
C ASP A 16 -13.02 18.61 1.88
N PRO A 17 -13.44 19.22 0.76
CA PRO A 17 -12.50 19.77 -0.22
C PRO A 17 -11.47 20.70 0.42
N GLY A 18 -10.19 20.44 0.13
CA GLY A 18 -9.05 21.17 0.69
C GLY A 18 -8.55 20.64 2.04
N ASP A 19 -9.19 19.63 2.64
CA ASP A 19 -8.63 18.94 3.79
C ASP A 19 -7.39 18.11 3.41
N ILE A 20 -6.53 17.88 4.38
CA ILE A 20 -5.21 17.27 4.15
C ILE A 20 -5.20 15.83 4.65
N VAL A 21 -4.71 14.95 3.78
CA VAL A 21 -4.37 13.57 4.12
C VAL A 21 -2.86 13.37 3.95
N LEU A 22 -2.21 12.93 5.02
CA LEU A 22 -0.80 12.55 5.01
C LEU A 22 -0.71 11.06 4.73
N MET A 23 0.12 10.64 3.78
CA MET A 23 0.30 9.21 3.48
C MET A 23 1.75 8.88 3.15
N SER A 24 2.15 7.64 3.38
CA SER A 24 3.48 7.17 2.97
C SER A 24 3.74 7.46 1.50
N SER A 25 4.96 7.82 1.17
CA SER A 25 5.40 8.08 -0.20
C SER A 25 6.58 7.16 -0.53
N PRO A 26 6.40 6.17 -1.42
CA PRO A 26 5.20 5.86 -2.24
C PRO A 26 4.07 5.16 -1.45
N SER A 27 2.86 5.08 -2.06
CA SER A 27 1.69 4.43 -1.48
C SER A 27 0.69 3.89 -2.52
N TYR A 28 -0.51 3.53 -2.08
CA TYR A 28 -1.55 2.90 -2.89
C TYR A 28 -2.31 3.91 -3.75
N PHE A 29 -2.03 3.89 -5.06
CA PHE A 29 -2.54 4.89 -6.02
C PHE A 29 -4.06 4.89 -6.18
N VAL A 30 -4.75 3.74 -6.00
CA VAL A 30 -6.22 3.72 -6.13
C VAL A 30 -6.88 4.51 -4.99
N TYR A 31 -6.30 4.48 -3.78
CA TYR A 31 -6.80 5.30 -2.69
C TYR A 31 -6.52 6.79 -2.90
N MET A 32 -5.39 7.14 -3.51
CA MET A 32 -5.11 8.52 -3.93
C MET A 32 -6.19 9.05 -4.88
N GLY A 33 -6.65 8.22 -5.83
CA GLY A 33 -7.77 8.57 -6.70
C GLY A 33 -9.08 8.82 -5.94
N THR A 34 -9.35 8.02 -4.90
CA THR A 34 -10.52 8.25 -4.02
C THR A 34 -10.43 9.61 -3.32
N LEU A 35 -9.27 9.92 -2.75
CA LEU A 35 -9.02 11.20 -2.06
C LEU A 35 -9.09 12.40 -3.01
N ALA A 36 -8.53 12.27 -4.20
CA ALA A 36 -8.60 13.30 -5.23
C ALA A 36 -10.06 13.62 -5.65
N ASN A 37 -10.90 12.59 -5.76
CA ASN A 37 -12.34 12.78 -6.07
C ASN A 37 -13.09 13.52 -4.95
N LEU A 38 -12.61 13.45 -3.71
CA LEU A 38 -13.15 14.21 -2.58
C LEU A 38 -12.55 15.62 -2.46
N GLY A 39 -11.61 15.97 -3.33
CA GLY A 39 -10.92 17.26 -3.29
C GLY A 39 -9.90 17.41 -2.16
N ALA A 40 -9.42 16.29 -1.63
CA ALA A 40 -8.37 16.31 -0.60
C ALA A 40 -7.01 16.72 -1.17
N ARG A 41 -6.21 17.44 -0.37
CA ARG A 41 -4.77 17.59 -0.59
C ARG A 41 -4.06 16.36 -0.03
N VAL A 42 -3.29 15.67 -0.84
CA VAL A 42 -2.57 14.47 -0.43
C VAL A 42 -1.08 14.76 -0.39
N ILE A 43 -0.52 14.79 0.81
CA ILE A 43 0.89 15.08 1.06
C ILE A 43 1.65 13.79 1.35
N GLY A 44 2.73 13.56 0.61
CA GLY A 44 3.59 12.39 0.76
C GLY A 44 4.57 12.53 1.91
N VAL A 45 4.53 11.59 2.85
CA VAL A 45 5.50 11.45 3.93
C VAL A 45 6.57 10.45 3.49
N PRO A 46 7.85 10.82 3.42
CA PRO A 46 8.93 9.89 3.09
C PRO A 46 8.92 8.64 3.95
N MET A 47 9.42 7.55 3.39
CA MET A 47 9.55 6.28 4.09
C MET A 47 10.94 5.67 3.87
N ASP A 48 11.32 4.78 4.77
CA ASP A 48 12.54 3.97 4.73
C ASP A 48 12.21 2.47 4.89
N GLU A 49 13.21 1.65 5.18
CA GLU A 49 13.07 0.21 5.44
C GLU A 49 12.21 -0.13 6.66
N HIS A 50 11.91 0.83 7.51
CA HIS A 50 11.04 0.71 8.69
C HIS A 50 9.62 1.28 8.47
N GLY A 51 9.30 1.66 7.25
CA GLY A 51 8.00 2.26 6.86
C GLY A 51 8.00 3.79 6.92
N MET A 52 6.85 4.42 7.17
CA MET A 52 6.73 5.89 7.23
C MET A 52 7.72 6.50 8.21
N SER A 53 8.49 7.50 7.78
CA SER A 53 9.38 8.27 8.64
C SER A 53 8.58 9.19 9.56
N LEU A 54 8.67 8.96 10.87
CA LEU A 54 7.96 9.79 11.85
C LEU A 54 8.61 11.16 12.03
N ASP A 55 9.89 11.26 11.82
CA ASP A 55 10.60 12.54 11.86
C ASP A 55 10.18 13.42 10.68
N ALA A 56 10.12 12.87 9.46
CA ALA A 56 9.58 13.58 8.31
C ALA A 56 8.09 13.94 8.47
N LEU A 57 7.29 13.07 9.09
CA LEU A 57 5.91 13.38 9.43
C LEU A 57 5.82 14.57 10.39
N GLN A 58 6.64 14.59 11.43
CA GLN A 58 6.72 15.71 12.39
C GLN A 58 7.13 17.01 11.68
N ASP A 59 8.13 16.97 10.81
CA ASP A 59 8.58 18.16 10.06
C ASP A 59 7.47 18.72 9.16
N ILE A 60 6.75 17.86 8.45
CA ILE A 60 5.59 18.25 7.63
C ILE A 60 4.51 18.89 8.50
N MET A 61 4.20 18.32 9.67
CA MET A 61 3.20 18.90 10.60
C MET A 61 3.65 20.28 11.10
N CYS A 62 4.92 20.45 11.43
CA CYS A 62 5.48 21.76 11.82
C CYS A 62 5.38 22.77 10.67
N GLN A 63 5.68 22.38 9.44
CA GLN A 63 5.53 23.24 8.27
C GLN A 63 4.07 23.65 8.06
N LEU A 64 3.13 22.71 8.10
CA LEU A 64 1.68 23.00 7.99
C LEU A 64 1.19 23.94 9.09
N GLN A 65 1.75 23.83 10.29
CA GLN A 65 1.44 24.77 11.39
C GLN A 65 1.94 26.19 11.07
N GLN A 66 3.15 26.32 10.54
CA GLN A 66 3.69 27.64 10.13
C GLN A 66 2.87 28.26 8.98
N GLU A 67 2.37 27.43 8.07
CA GLU A 67 1.49 27.83 6.97
C GLU A 67 0.05 28.14 7.43
N GLY A 68 -0.32 27.82 8.68
CA GLY A 68 -1.67 27.97 9.21
C GLY A 68 -2.67 26.96 8.67
N SER A 69 -2.21 25.86 8.11
CA SER A 69 -3.04 24.81 7.47
C SER A 69 -3.12 23.49 8.25
N VAL A 70 -2.43 23.38 9.39
CA VAL A 70 -2.41 22.15 10.21
C VAL A 70 -3.81 21.72 10.68
N ASP A 71 -4.72 22.66 10.90
CA ASP A 71 -6.11 22.39 11.27
C ASP A 71 -6.92 21.71 10.15
N ARG A 72 -6.38 21.63 8.94
CA ARG A 72 -6.97 20.93 7.81
C ARG A 72 -6.54 19.44 7.74
N VAL A 73 -5.55 19.03 8.54
CA VAL A 73 -5.10 17.63 8.57
C VAL A 73 -6.15 16.77 9.27
N LYS A 74 -6.73 15.82 8.54
CA LYS A 74 -7.79 14.92 9.05
C LYS A 74 -7.28 13.49 9.26
N LEU A 75 -6.36 13.05 8.42
CA LEU A 75 -6.04 11.64 8.30
C LEU A 75 -4.54 11.42 8.01
N ILE A 76 -3.96 10.43 8.70
CA ILE A 76 -2.67 9.84 8.36
C ILE A 76 -2.95 8.41 7.89
N TYR A 77 -2.67 8.13 6.61
CA TYR A 77 -2.89 6.81 6.01
C TYR A 77 -1.60 6.01 5.92
N VAL A 78 -1.64 4.79 6.42
CA VAL A 78 -0.52 3.85 6.36
C VAL A 78 -0.98 2.45 5.96
N ILE A 79 -0.24 1.79 5.06
CA ILE A 79 -0.33 0.36 4.84
C ILE A 79 0.73 -0.28 5.74
N SER A 80 0.32 -0.80 6.88
CA SER A 80 1.23 -1.18 7.96
C SER A 80 1.91 -2.54 7.77
N TYR A 81 1.47 -3.34 6.79
CA TYR A 81 2.01 -4.67 6.50
C TYR A 81 2.26 -4.86 5.02
N TYR A 82 3.49 -5.23 4.65
CA TYR A 82 3.88 -5.59 3.27
C TYR A 82 3.29 -4.64 2.23
N GLN A 83 3.56 -3.37 2.45
CA GLN A 83 2.94 -2.24 1.77
C GLN A 83 2.89 -2.40 0.24
N ASN A 84 1.83 -1.97 -0.35
CA ASN A 84 1.73 -1.68 -1.78
C ASN A 84 2.15 -0.21 -2.02
N PRO A 85 3.31 0.05 -2.70
CA PRO A 85 3.98 -0.87 -3.63
C PRO A 85 5.25 -1.55 -3.11
N THR A 86 5.81 -1.14 -1.97
CA THR A 86 7.21 -1.40 -1.59
C THR A 86 7.45 -2.79 -0.95
N GLY A 87 6.43 -3.40 -0.37
CA GLY A 87 6.58 -4.62 0.42
C GLY A 87 7.13 -4.40 1.84
N VAL A 88 7.39 -3.15 2.23
CA VAL A 88 7.91 -2.78 3.56
C VAL A 88 6.79 -2.83 4.60
N CYS A 89 7.12 -3.19 5.83
CA CYS A 89 6.23 -3.10 6.99
C CYS A 89 6.55 -1.86 7.82
N LEU A 90 5.52 -1.26 8.44
CA LEU A 90 5.75 -0.30 9.51
C LEU A 90 6.31 -1.05 10.73
N SER A 91 7.50 -0.66 11.19
CA SER A 91 8.16 -1.32 12.31
C SER A 91 7.34 -1.23 13.60
N GLU A 92 7.53 -2.21 14.49
CA GLU A 92 6.78 -2.30 15.76
C GLU A 92 6.97 -1.03 16.61
N GLU A 93 8.18 -0.50 16.65
CA GLU A 93 8.53 0.69 17.44
C GLU A 93 7.85 1.97 16.94
N ARG A 94 7.61 2.07 15.62
CA ARG A 94 6.95 3.24 15.04
C ARG A 94 5.44 3.24 15.29
N ARG A 95 4.82 2.10 15.56
CA ARG A 95 3.36 1.98 15.69
C ARG A 95 2.79 2.81 16.86
N PRO A 96 3.22 2.64 18.13
CA PRO A 96 2.73 3.47 19.21
C PRO A 96 3.10 4.95 19.02
N ARG A 97 4.33 5.25 18.53
CA ARG A 97 4.79 6.61 18.30
C ARG A 97 3.97 7.36 17.24
N LEU A 98 3.52 6.67 16.19
CA LEU A 98 2.63 7.26 15.18
C LEU A 98 1.31 7.71 15.79
N ILE A 99 0.72 6.89 16.68
CA ILE A 99 -0.52 7.21 17.37
C ILE A 99 -0.33 8.39 18.32
N GLU A 100 0.75 8.40 19.10
CA GLU A 100 1.12 9.50 20.00
C GLU A 100 1.32 10.79 19.21
N LEU A 101 1.98 10.74 18.07
CA LEU A 101 2.17 11.87 17.19
C LEU A 101 0.84 12.43 16.67
N ALA A 102 -0.04 11.56 16.14
CA ALA A 102 -1.37 11.97 15.71
C ALA A 102 -2.17 12.64 16.83
N ARG A 103 -2.10 12.11 18.05
CA ARG A 103 -2.77 12.68 19.22
C ARG A 103 -2.20 14.03 19.63
N SER A 104 -0.88 14.19 19.63
CA SER A 104 -0.22 15.43 20.02
C SER A 104 -0.60 16.59 19.10
N TRP A 105 -0.86 16.32 17.84
CA TRP A 105 -1.31 17.30 16.85
C TRP A 105 -2.85 17.46 16.79
N SER A 106 -3.62 16.66 17.51
CA SER A 106 -5.09 16.72 17.57
C SER A 106 -5.56 17.83 18.52
N VAL A 107 -5.22 19.10 18.26
CA VAL A 107 -5.51 20.22 19.15
C VAL A 107 -6.91 20.78 18.95
N LYS A 108 -7.25 21.20 17.72
CA LYS A 108 -8.57 21.77 17.38
C LYS A 108 -9.54 20.72 16.88
N GLN A 109 -9.02 19.70 16.22
CA GLN A 109 -9.77 18.57 15.69
C GLN A 109 -8.98 17.29 15.86
N ARG A 110 -9.67 16.15 15.81
CA ARG A 110 -9.02 14.84 15.86
C ARG A 110 -8.34 14.56 14.52
N ILE A 111 -7.08 14.12 14.58
CA ILE A 111 -6.37 13.52 13.45
C ILE A 111 -6.42 12.00 13.63
N PHE A 112 -7.02 11.31 12.68
CA PHE A 112 -7.12 9.85 12.74
C PHE A 112 -5.94 9.19 12.02
N VAL A 113 -5.59 7.98 12.45
CA VAL A 113 -4.65 7.10 11.76
C VAL A 113 -5.44 5.99 11.08
N LEU A 114 -5.45 5.96 9.75
CA LEU A 114 -6.09 4.90 8.98
C LEU A 114 -5.05 3.82 8.64
N GLU A 115 -5.15 2.71 9.34
CA GLU A 115 -4.35 1.52 9.12
C GLU A 115 -5.01 0.62 8.07
N ASP A 116 -4.41 0.52 6.90
CA ASP A 116 -4.78 -0.47 5.89
C ASP A 116 -3.94 -1.75 6.09
N ALA A 117 -4.58 -2.78 6.62
CA ALA A 117 -3.97 -4.06 6.93
C ALA A 117 -4.26 -5.14 5.86
N ALA A 118 -4.48 -4.74 4.60
CA ALA A 118 -4.90 -5.64 3.53
C ALA A 118 -3.98 -6.84 3.31
N TYR A 119 -2.69 -6.72 3.62
CA TYR A 119 -1.69 -7.76 3.40
C TYR A 119 -1.24 -8.46 4.69
N ARG A 120 -1.78 -8.12 5.85
CA ARG A 120 -1.37 -8.64 7.17
C ARG A 120 -1.21 -10.16 7.18
N GLU A 121 -2.18 -10.88 6.62
CA GLU A 121 -2.19 -12.34 6.62
C GLU A 121 -1.17 -12.97 5.67
N LEU A 122 -0.61 -12.19 4.73
CA LEU A 122 0.34 -12.67 3.73
C LEU A 122 1.80 -12.54 4.20
N ARG A 123 2.06 -12.90 5.45
CA ARG A 123 3.40 -13.05 6.02
C ARG A 123 3.99 -14.38 5.62
N TYR A 124 5.16 -14.39 5.00
CA TYR A 124 5.88 -15.60 4.59
C TYR A 124 7.04 -15.93 5.50
N GLU A 125 7.65 -14.90 6.09
CA GLU A 125 8.75 -15.01 7.04
C GLU A 125 8.88 -13.71 7.86
N GLY A 126 9.87 -13.68 8.76
CA GLY A 126 10.13 -12.51 9.62
C GLY A 126 9.17 -12.41 10.81
N PRO A 127 9.30 -11.33 11.59
CA PRO A 127 8.51 -11.14 12.81
C PRO A 127 7.02 -10.91 12.50
N GLU A 128 6.19 -11.20 13.46
CA GLU A 128 4.80 -10.78 13.49
C GLU A 128 4.69 -9.46 14.24
N PHE A 129 3.96 -8.52 13.65
CA PHE A 129 3.73 -7.20 14.23
C PHE A 129 2.29 -7.07 14.73
N HIS A 130 2.10 -6.39 15.87
CA HIS A 130 0.77 -6.02 16.34
C HIS A 130 0.17 -4.93 15.43
N SER A 131 -1.16 -4.89 15.28
CA SER A 131 -1.80 -3.79 14.56
C SER A 131 -1.63 -2.46 15.30
N LEU A 132 -1.76 -1.35 14.59
CA LEU A 132 -1.85 -0.04 15.22
C LEU A 132 -3.02 0.02 16.22
N HIS A 133 -4.14 -0.63 15.88
CA HIS A 133 -5.30 -0.72 16.77
C HIS A 133 -4.98 -1.37 18.14
N TYR A 134 -4.01 -2.28 18.21
CA TYR A 134 -3.55 -2.88 19.48
C TYR A 134 -2.96 -1.83 20.44
N TYR A 135 -2.29 -0.81 19.92
CA TYR A 135 -1.69 0.27 20.71
C TYR A 135 -2.65 1.42 21.01
N ASP A 136 -3.80 1.47 20.34
CA ASP A 136 -4.82 2.48 20.57
C ASP A 136 -5.77 2.07 21.71
N THR A 137 -5.24 2.02 22.95
CA THR A 137 -6.01 1.57 24.12
C THR A 137 -7.35 2.28 24.33
N PRO A 138 -7.49 3.62 24.14
CA PRO A 138 -8.79 4.29 24.18
C PRO A 138 -9.70 3.96 22.99
N GLY A 139 -9.16 3.46 21.87
CA GLY A 139 -9.91 3.16 20.66
C GLY A 139 -10.51 4.39 19.98
N ASP A 140 -9.83 5.54 20.08
CA ASP A 140 -10.35 6.83 19.64
C ASP A 140 -9.53 7.49 18.51
N THR A 141 -8.46 6.88 18.06
CA THR A 141 -7.50 7.45 17.10
C THR A 141 -7.32 6.58 15.86
N VAL A 142 -7.25 5.25 16.01
CA VAL A 142 -6.97 4.33 14.92
C VAL A 142 -8.24 3.81 14.27
N ILE A 143 -8.29 3.95 12.95
CA ILE A 143 -9.26 3.32 12.06
C ILE A 143 -8.55 2.12 11.44
N HIS A 144 -8.95 0.91 11.76
CA HIS A 144 -8.37 -0.32 11.21
C HIS A 144 -9.20 -0.86 10.06
N CYS A 145 -8.55 -1.17 8.94
CA CYS A 145 -9.20 -1.72 7.75
C CYS A 145 -8.54 -3.02 7.30
N GLN A 146 -9.34 -4.06 7.05
CA GLN A 146 -8.87 -5.36 6.57
C GLN A 146 -9.80 -5.95 5.50
N THR A 147 -9.26 -6.82 4.65
CA THR A 147 -9.98 -7.44 3.53
C THR A 147 -9.79 -8.95 3.50
N PHE A 148 -10.80 -9.66 2.99
CA PHE A 148 -10.69 -11.07 2.62
C PHE A 148 -10.22 -11.27 1.17
N SER A 149 -10.04 -10.20 0.40
CA SER A 149 -9.64 -10.28 -1.02
C SER A 149 -8.24 -10.83 -1.23
N LYS A 150 -7.31 -10.59 -0.29
CA LYS A 150 -5.92 -11.01 -0.44
C LYS A 150 -5.65 -12.37 0.22
N PRO A 151 -6.15 -12.62 1.45
CA PRO A 151 -5.90 -13.89 2.13
C PRO A 151 -6.88 -15.01 1.76
N PHE A 152 -7.98 -14.72 1.05
CA PHE A 152 -8.98 -15.73 0.73
C PHE A 152 -9.47 -15.64 -0.71
N ALA A 153 -10.48 -14.80 -0.99
CA ALA A 153 -11.14 -14.77 -2.29
C ALA A 153 -11.53 -13.35 -2.72
N PRO A 154 -10.88 -12.77 -3.73
CA PRO A 154 -11.15 -11.40 -4.17
C PRO A 154 -12.58 -11.22 -4.71
N GLY A 155 -13.19 -12.26 -5.28
CA GLY A 155 -14.54 -12.23 -5.83
C GLY A 155 -15.67 -12.08 -4.79
N LEU A 156 -15.42 -12.40 -3.52
CA LEU A 156 -16.42 -12.24 -2.45
C LEU A 156 -16.69 -10.78 -2.08
N ARG A 157 -15.80 -9.87 -2.42
CA ARG A 157 -15.93 -8.43 -2.14
C ARG A 157 -16.28 -8.14 -0.68
N THR A 158 -15.63 -8.83 0.26
CA THR A 158 -15.87 -8.70 1.70
C THR A 158 -14.62 -8.19 2.40
N GLY A 159 -14.81 -7.32 3.38
CA GLY A 159 -13.80 -6.79 4.28
C GLY A 159 -14.48 -6.29 5.54
N PHE A 160 -13.68 -5.86 6.50
CA PHE A 160 -14.17 -5.30 7.75
C PHE A 160 -13.22 -4.23 8.26
N GLY A 161 -13.67 -3.45 9.22
CA GLY A 161 -12.84 -2.47 9.90
C GLY A 161 -13.36 -2.19 11.31
N PHE A 162 -12.48 -1.64 12.12
CA PHE A 162 -12.79 -1.11 13.44
C PHE A 162 -12.69 0.40 13.39
N LEU A 163 -13.70 1.08 13.91
CA LEU A 163 -13.82 2.53 13.90
C LEU A 163 -13.82 3.06 15.33
N PRO A 164 -13.20 4.22 15.58
CA PRO A 164 -13.54 5.04 16.73
C PRO A 164 -15.05 5.27 16.81
N TRP A 165 -15.61 5.21 18.02
CA TRP A 165 -17.07 5.30 18.23
C TRP A 165 -17.67 6.56 17.60
N SER A 166 -16.92 7.66 17.60
CA SER A 166 -17.36 8.94 17.01
C SER A 166 -17.63 8.87 15.50
N LEU A 167 -17.09 7.89 14.77
CA LEU A 167 -17.25 7.74 13.32
C LEU A 167 -18.31 6.70 12.95
N VAL A 168 -18.72 5.84 13.87
CA VAL A 168 -19.59 4.69 13.56
C VAL A 168 -20.89 5.14 12.93
N ALA A 169 -21.58 6.13 13.49
CA ALA A 169 -22.86 6.59 12.99
C ALA A 169 -22.73 7.13 11.55
N ALA A 170 -21.80 8.06 11.32
CA ALA A 170 -21.61 8.69 10.01
C ALA A 170 -21.26 7.65 8.91
N VAL A 171 -20.32 6.74 9.20
CA VAL A 171 -19.91 5.69 8.24
C VAL A 171 -21.03 4.69 7.99
N THR A 172 -21.83 4.36 9.02
CA THR A 172 -22.97 3.42 8.89
C THR A 172 -24.09 4.05 8.06
N ASP A 173 -24.40 5.33 8.28
CA ASP A 173 -25.43 6.04 7.52
C ASP A 173 -25.05 6.18 6.04
N LEU A 174 -23.78 6.55 5.74
CA LEU A 174 -23.27 6.57 4.37
C LEU A 174 -23.33 5.18 3.72
N LYS A 175 -22.97 4.13 4.45
CA LYS A 175 -23.06 2.76 3.97
C LYS A 175 -24.51 2.35 3.66
N GLY A 176 -25.45 2.70 4.56
CA GLY A 176 -26.88 2.45 4.38
C GLY A 176 -27.42 3.13 3.13
N ASN A 177 -27.08 4.39 2.92
CA ASN A 177 -27.51 5.17 1.76
C ASN A 177 -26.88 4.69 0.44
N GLN A 178 -25.66 4.14 0.49
CA GLN A 178 -24.95 3.73 -0.72
C GLN A 178 -25.42 2.37 -1.26
N ASP A 179 -25.65 1.36 -0.41
CA ASP A 179 -25.93 0.00 -0.84
C ASP A 179 -26.79 -0.84 0.13
N PHE A 180 -27.43 -0.23 1.10
CA PHE A 180 -28.24 -0.90 2.15
C PHE A 180 -27.50 -1.97 2.97
N GLY A 181 -26.22 -2.18 2.74
CA GLY A 181 -25.38 -3.16 3.42
C GLY A 181 -24.64 -4.10 2.49
N SER A 182 -23.68 -4.82 3.04
CA SER A 182 -22.87 -5.78 2.28
C SER A 182 -23.68 -7.04 1.96
N PRO A 183 -23.39 -7.73 0.83
CA PRO A 183 -24.10 -8.96 0.45
C PRO A 183 -24.10 -9.99 1.57
N ASN A 184 -25.29 -10.31 2.11
CA ASN A 184 -25.43 -11.22 3.25
C ASN A 184 -24.95 -12.63 2.92
N PHE A 185 -25.23 -13.13 1.71
CA PHE A 185 -24.76 -14.45 1.27
C PHE A 185 -23.25 -14.60 1.41
N ASN A 186 -22.49 -13.60 0.96
CA ASN A 186 -21.02 -13.65 1.01
C ASN A 186 -20.49 -13.62 2.47
N GLN A 187 -21.18 -12.90 3.35
CA GLN A 187 -20.83 -12.86 4.78
C GLN A 187 -21.15 -14.20 5.45
N GLN A 188 -22.30 -14.81 5.19
CA GLN A 188 -22.67 -16.12 5.70
C GLN A 188 -21.74 -17.22 5.18
N LEU A 189 -21.36 -17.17 3.90
CA LEU A 189 -20.38 -18.09 3.33
C LEU A 189 -19.03 -17.98 4.06
N LEU A 190 -18.54 -16.76 4.29
CA LEU A 190 -17.31 -16.54 5.05
C LEU A 190 -17.40 -17.05 6.49
N SER A 191 -18.52 -16.81 7.18
CA SER A 191 -18.74 -17.34 8.54
C SER A 191 -18.59 -18.87 8.55
N VAL A 192 -19.29 -19.57 7.66
CA VAL A 192 -19.19 -21.04 7.54
C VAL A 192 -17.75 -21.48 7.25
N VAL A 193 -17.07 -20.81 6.34
CA VAL A 193 -15.68 -21.13 5.96
C VAL A 193 -14.72 -20.97 7.16
N ILE A 194 -14.91 -19.90 7.95
CA ILE A 194 -14.11 -19.64 9.15
C ILE A 194 -14.43 -20.67 10.24
N ASP A 195 -15.72 -20.89 10.53
CA ASP A 195 -16.18 -21.81 11.59
C ASP A 195 -15.74 -23.26 11.35
N GLN A 196 -15.61 -23.65 10.07
CA GLN A 196 -15.12 -24.97 9.67
C GLN A 196 -13.60 -25.09 9.57
N GLY A 197 -12.83 -24.02 9.86
CA GLY A 197 -11.37 -23.99 9.75
C GLY A 197 -10.83 -23.97 8.32
N LEU A 198 -11.71 -23.91 7.31
CA LEU A 198 -11.32 -23.92 5.89
C LEU A 198 -10.56 -22.65 5.47
N TYR A 199 -10.84 -21.54 6.16
CA TYR A 199 -10.12 -20.28 5.94
C TYR A 199 -8.63 -20.44 6.26
N GLU A 200 -8.30 -20.98 7.45
CA GLU A 200 -6.91 -21.15 7.87
C GLU A 200 -6.17 -22.15 6.97
N ASP A 201 -6.80 -23.27 6.62
CA ASP A 201 -6.23 -24.26 5.69
C ASP A 201 -5.91 -23.64 4.32
N HIS A 202 -6.82 -22.81 3.80
CA HIS A 202 -6.64 -22.08 2.54
C HIS A 202 -5.50 -21.07 2.66
N LEU A 203 -5.47 -20.29 3.73
CA LEU A 203 -4.44 -19.29 3.98
C LEU A 203 -3.04 -19.92 4.04
N GLN A 204 -2.89 -21.06 4.70
CA GLN A 204 -1.61 -21.78 4.76
C GLN A 204 -1.17 -22.30 3.39
N LYS A 205 -2.09 -22.76 2.55
CA LYS A 205 -1.80 -23.13 1.16
C LYS A 205 -1.37 -21.90 0.34
N LEU A 206 -2.09 -20.83 0.48
CA LEU A 206 -1.83 -19.57 -0.24
C LEU A 206 -0.45 -18.99 0.13
N LYS A 207 -0.11 -18.94 1.41
CA LYS A 207 1.20 -18.51 1.90
C LYS A 207 2.34 -19.32 1.28
N ARG A 208 2.21 -20.64 1.23
CA ARG A 208 3.24 -21.52 0.63
C ARG A 208 3.42 -21.22 -0.85
N VAL A 209 2.33 -21.06 -1.59
CA VAL A 209 2.38 -20.77 -3.04
C VAL A 209 3.01 -19.38 -3.28
N TYR A 210 2.59 -18.36 -2.56
CA TYR A 210 3.13 -17.02 -2.75
C TYR A 210 4.59 -16.90 -2.28
N LYS A 211 4.97 -17.56 -1.17
CA LYS A 211 6.38 -17.63 -0.74
C LYS A 211 7.26 -18.22 -1.84
N LYS A 212 6.79 -19.30 -2.50
CA LYS A 212 7.53 -19.94 -3.59
C LYS A 212 7.65 -18.99 -4.79
N LYS A 213 6.56 -18.34 -5.20
CA LYS A 213 6.56 -17.38 -6.31
C LYS A 213 7.49 -16.19 -6.03
N LEU A 214 7.46 -15.64 -4.81
CA LEU A 214 8.39 -14.61 -4.38
C LEU A 214 9.85 -15.07 -4.49
N GLY A 215 10.15 -16.28 -4.00
CA GLY A 215 11.49 -16.87 -4.11
C GLY A 215 11.97 -16.98 -5.55
N VAL A 216 11.09 -17.43 -6.47
CA VAL A 216 11.39 -17.48 -7.91
C VAL A 216 11.65 -16.10 -8.49
N MET A 217 10.85 -15.08 -8.12
CA MET A 217 11.05 -13.72 -8.61
C MET A 217 12.38 -13.16 -8.12
N LEU A 218 12.70 -13.30 -6.83
CA LEU A 218 13.95 -12.79 -6.26
C LEU A 218 15.18 -13.50 -6.85
N GLN A 219 15.12 -14.83 -7.05
CA GLN A 219 16.19 -15.58 -7.70
C GLN A 219 16.39 -15.13 -9.16
N ALA A 220 15.31 -14.89 -9.89
CA ALA A 220 15.38 -14.39 -11.26
C ALA A 220 15.97 -12.97 -11.33
N LEU A 221 15.59 -12.08 -10.38
CA LEU A 221 16.19 -10.75 -10.27
C LEU A 221 17.69 -10.85 -9.97
N ASP A 222 18.10 -11.71 -9.04
CA ASP A 222 19.52 -11.96 -8.75
C ASP A 222 20.28 -12.48 -9.96
N GLN A 223 19.65 -13.37 -10.72
CA GLN A 223 20.29 -14.00 -11.89
C GLN A 223 20.42 -13.05 -13.07
N TYR A 224 19.42 -12.24 -13.34
CA TYR A 224 19.34 -11.47 -14.59
C TYR A 224 19.57 -9.96 -14.42
N CYS A 225 19.42 -9.42 -13.20
CA CYS A 225 19.47 -7.98 -13.00
C CYS A 225 20.63 -7.52 -12.11
N SER A 226 21.29 -8.40 -11.36
CA SER A 226 22.35 -8.02 -10.40
C SER A 226 23.62 -7.41 -11.03
N GLU A 227 23.85 -7.64 -12.32
CA GLU A 227 25.02 -7.09 -13.02
C GLU A 227 24.81 -5.65 -13.49
N PHE A 228 23.57 -5.15 -13.50
CA PHE A 228 23.31 -3.77 -13.87
C PHE A 228 23.65 -2.82 -12.71
N GLN A 229 24.49 -1.83 -12.99
CA GLN A 229 24.80 -0.79 -12.00
C GLN A 229 23.56 0.03 -11.64
N GLU A 230 23.44 0.43 -10.38
CA GLU A 230 22.34 1.24 -9.85
C GLU A 230 20.94 0.58 -9.97
N VAL A 231 20.86 -0.70 -10.28
CA VAL A 231 19.61 -1.47 -10.23
C VAL A 231 19.50 -2.14 -8.86
N ASP A 232 18.40 -1.89 -8.16
CA ASP A 232 18.18 -2.42 -6.81
C ASP A 232 16.70 -2.78 -6.61
N TRP A 233 16.41 -3.65 -5.65
CA TRP A 233 15.05 -4.05 -5.32
C TRP A 233 14.90 -4.44 -3.86
N ILE A 234 13.73 -4.12 -3.31
CA ILE A 234 13.37 -4.52 -1.96
C ILE A 234 13.03 -6.01 -1.94
N ARG A 235 13.52 -6.72 -0.92
CA ARG A 235 13.23 -8.15 -0.65
C ARG A 235 12.16 -8.24 0.43
N PRO A 236 10.87 -8.33 0.07
CA PRO A 236 9.80 -8.34 1.06
C PRO A 236 9.71 -9.70 1.76
N HIS A 237 9.24 -9.68 3.01
CA HIS A 237 8.97 -10.88 3.80
C HIS A 237 7.51 -11.36 3.68
N GLY A 238 6.73 -10.73 2.81
CA GLY A 238 5.31 -11.01 2.60
C GLY A 238 4.69 -10.17 1.49
N GLY A 239 3.37 -10.12 1.44
CA GLY A 239 2.63 -9.32 0.45
C GLY A 239 2.64 -9.92 -0.95
N LEU A 240 2.52 -9.08 -1.98
CA LEU A 240 2.38 -9.52 -3.37
C LEU A 240 3.30 -8.77 -4.35
N TYR A 241 4.17 -7.89 -3.86
CA TYR A 241 4.92 -6.95 -4.69
C TYR A 241 6.40 -6.94 -4.35
N VAL A 242 7.20 -6.68 -5.39
CA VAL A 242 8.60 -6.30 -5.28
C VAL A 242 8.73 -4.90 -5.88
N TRP A 243 9.32 -3.99 -5.12
CA TRP A 243 9.64 -2.63 -5.56
C TRP A 243 11.05 -2.60 -6.08
N MET A 244 11.21 -2.14 -7.30
CA MET A 244 12.49 -2.10 -8.00
C MET A 244 12.83 -0.66 -8.38
N LYS A 245 14.09 -0.31 -8.23
CA LYS A 245 14.68 0.95 -8.66
C LYS A 245 15.67 0.69 -9.79
N LEU A 246 15.57 1.46 -10.85
CA LEU A 246 16.49 1.48 -11.99
C LEU A 246 17.41 2.71 -11.90
N PRO A 247 18.48 2.77 -12.72
CA PRO A 247 19.27 3.99 -12.85
C PRO A 247 18.41 5.21 -13.15
N MET A 248 18.77 6.35 -12.59
CA MET A 248 18.00 7.61 -12.77
C MET A 248 17.85 8.04 -14.24
N SER A 249 18.70 7.54 -15.12
CA SER A 249 18.63 7.75 -16.57
C SER A 249 17.52 6.98 -17.27
N ILE A 250 16.88 6.00 -16.58
CA ILE A 250 15.78 5.19 -17.12
C ILE A 250 14.46 5.67 -16.54
N ASP A 251 13.67 6.32 -17.38
CA ASP A 251 12.28 6.63 -17.07
C ASP A 251 11.41 5.38 -17.23
N THR A 252 10.59 5.06 -16.21
CA THR A 252 9.70 3.90 -16.17
C THR A 252 8.23 4.24 -16.49
N GLY A 253 7.92 5.49 -16.78
CA GLY A 253 6.57 5.98 -17.09
C GLY A 253 6.00 5.35 -18.37
N THR A 254 4.69 5.39 -18.53
CA THR A 254 3.97 4.71 -19.63
C THR A 254 4.37 5.18 -21.03
N GLU A 255 4.82 6.42 -21.18
CA GLU A 255 5.27 7.00 -22.46
C GLU A 255 6.77 6.81 -22.70
N SER A 256 7.49 6.23 -21.72
CA SER A 256 8.94 6.08 -21.78
C SER A 256 9.39 5.04 -22.82
N LEU A 257 10.61 5.20 -23.32
CA LEU A 257 11.25 4.22 -24.20
C LEU A 257 11.34 2.84 -23.52
N PHE A 258 11.69 2.82 -22.23
CA PHE A 258 11.81 1.58 -21.45
C PHE A 258 10.48 0.83 -21.37
N PHE A 259 9.37 1.52 -21.05
CA PHE A 259 8.05 0.90 -20.99
C PHE A 259 7.64 0.29 -22.34
N GLN A 260 7.86 1.02 -23.44
CA GLN A 260 7.57 0.54 -24.79
C GLN A 260 8.40 -0.71 -25.16
N ILE A 261 9.69 -0.72 -24.82
CA ILE A 261 10.57 -1.88 -25.05
C ILE A 261 10.08 -3.08 -24.21
N ALA A 262 9.77 -2.88 -22.93
CA ALA A 262 9.25 -3.93 -22.05
C ALA A 262 7.95 -4.53 -22.60
N LEU A 263 7.00 -3.71 -23.04
CA LEU A 263 5.76 -4.18 -23.68
C LEU A 263 6.02 -4.99 -24.95
N LYS A 264 6.91 -4.53 -25.82
CA LYS A 264 7.30 -5.27 -27.04
C LYS A 264 7.90 -6.66 -26.73
N LYS A 265 8.58 -6.78 -25.58
CA LYS A 265 9.10 -8.05 -25.09
C LYS A 265 8.05 -8.90 -24.38
N GLY A 266 6.79 -8.40 -24.24
CA GLY A 266 5.70 -9.10 -23.57
C GLY A 266 5.83 -9.08 -22.05
N MET A 267 6.44 -8.03 -21.48
CA MET A 267 6.54 -7.79 -20.05
C MET A 267 5.87 -6.45 -19.71
N MET A 268 5.05 -6.46 -18.65
CA MET A 268 4.37 -5.28 -18.14
C MET A 268 4.60 -5.15 -16.62
N TYR A 269 4.78 -3.93 -16.17
CA TYR A 269 4.93 -3.56 -14.77
C TYR A 269 4.04 -2.36 -14.44
N VAL A 270 3.94 -1.99 -13.17
CA VAL A 270 3.30 -0.72 -12.79
C VAL A 270 4.38 0.35 -12.64
N PRO A 271 4.31 1.46 -13.41
CA PRO A 271 5.19 2.60 -13.24
C PRO A 271 5.17 3.14 -11.82
N GLY A 272 6.36 3.43 -11.28
CA GLY A 272 6.49 3.88 -9.91
C GLY A 272 5.87 5.24 -9.66
N GLU A 273 5.90 6.12 -10.64
CA GLU A 273 5.34 7.48 -10.56
C GLU A 273 3.87 7.49 -10.09
N PHE A 274 3.07 6.52 -10.47
CA PHE A 274 1.67 6.41 -10.03
C PHE A 274 1.52 6.20 -8.53
N CYS A 275 2.55 5.70 -7.86
CA CYS A 275 2.51 5.38 -6.44
C CYS A 275 2.89 6.55 -5.54
N PHE A 276 3.15 7.74 -6.09
CA PHE A 276 3.52 8.91 -5.30
C PHE A 276 2.34 9.88 -5.17
N PRO A 277 2.06 10.37 -3.96
CA PRO A 277 1.09 11.44 -3.73
C PRO A 277 1.41 12.70 -4.54
N SER A 278 0.37 13.47 -4.85
CA SER A 278 0.50 14.68 -5.68
C SER A 278 1.44 15.74 -5.10
N GLU A 279 1.51 15.81 -3.77
CA GLU A 279 2.43 16.71 -3.05
C GLU A 279 3.54 15.89 -2.38
N SER A 280 4.37 15.24 -3.18
CA SER A 280 5.57 14.52 -2.71
C SER A 280 6.82 15.36 -2.90
N ILE A 281 7.75 15.29 -1.93
CA ILE A 281 9.03 16.02 -1.99
C ILE A 281 9.83 15.65 -3.24
N GLN A 282 9.82 14.37 -3.60
CA GLN A 282 10.44 13.83 -4.81
C GLN A 282 9.59 12.70 -5.38
N VAL A 283 9.44 12.67 -6.71
CA VAL A 283 8.81 11.57 -7.44
C VAL A 283 9.85 10.95 -8.37
N PRO A 284 10.50 9.85 -7.93
CA PRO A 284 11.47 9.16 -8.77
C PRO A 284 10.81 8.58 -10.01
N GLN A 285 11.31 8.93 -11.20
CA GLN A 285 10.82 8.40 -12.47
C GLN A 285 11.40 7.01 -12.80
N SER A 286 12.36 6.54 -12.02
CA SER A 286 13.11 5.31 -12.26
C SER A 286 12.66 4.12 -11.42
N CYS A 287 11.51 4.20 -10.76
CA CYS A 287 10.99 3.12 -9.94
C CYS A 287 9.86 2.36 -10.63
N LEU A 288 9.70 1.08 -10.28
CA LEU A 288 8.60 0.26 -10.79
C LEU A 288 8.16 -0.79 -9.77
N ARG A 289 6.90 -1.24 -9.87
CA ARG A 289 6.36 -2.31 -9.04
C ARG A 289 6.17 -3.58 -9.87
N LEU A 290 6.75 -4.67 -9.40
CA LEU A 290 6.53 -6.03 -9.90
C LEU A 290 5.49 -6.75 -9.05
N SER A 291 4.68 -7.62 -9.65
CA SER A 291 3.69 -8.45 -8.96
C SER A 291 3.89 -9.92 -9.27
N PHE A 292 3.92 -10.76 -8.24
CA PHE A 292 4.08 -12.21 -8.38
C PHE A 292 2.79 -12.99 -8.06
N GLY A 293 1.69 -12.31 -7.76
CA GLY A 293 0.47 -12.96 -7.26
C GLY A 293 -0.23 -13.84 -8.29
N VAL A 294 -0.33 -13.43 -9.54
CA VAL A 294 -1.16 -14.08 -10.57
C VAL A 294 -0.36 -15.10 -11.38
N GLU A 295 0.81 -14.72 -11.88
CA GLU A 295 1.58 -15.51 -12.84
C GLU A 295 2.12 -16.84 -12.30
N SER A 296 2.38 -17.79 -13.21
CA SER A 296 3.08 -19.04 -12.89
C SER A 296 4.55 -18.77 -12.57
N GLU A 297 5.20 -19.69 -11.86
CA GLU A 297 6.63 -19.60 -11.55
C GLU A 297 7.49 -19.46 -12.83
N ALA A 298 7.15 -20.21 -13.88
CA ALA A 298 7.84 -20.15 -15.17
C ALA A 298 7.66 -18.76 -15.83
N ASN A 299 6.43 -18.21 -15.81
CA ASN A 299 6.14 -16.88 -16.35
C ASN A 299 6.82 -15.78 -15.55
N ILE A 300 6.94 -15.92 -14.23
CA ILE A 300 7.67 -14.97 -13.38
C ILE A 300 9.14 -14.93 -13.78
N CYS A 301 9.80 -16.09 -13.87
CA CYS A 301 11.20 -16.18 -14.28
C CYS A 301 11.43 -15.60 -15.69
N GLU A 302 10.60 -15.98 -16.65
CA GLU A 302 10.66 -15.45 -18.02
C GLU A 302 10.36 -13.94 -18.08
N GLY A 303 9.39 -13.44 -17.31
CA GLY A 303 9.08 -12.02 -17.23
C GLY A 303 10.28 -11.21 -16.73
N ILE A 304 10.98 -11.66 -15.70
CA ILE A 304 12.19 -10.98 -15.19
C ILE A 304 13.34 -11.05 -16.21
N ARG A 305 13.51 -12.17 -16.91
CA ARG A 305 14.50 -12.27 -18.00
C ARG A 305 14.23 -11.24 -19.10
N ARG A 306 12.96 -11.06 -19.48
CA ARG A 306 12.54 -10.04 -20.47
C ARG A 306 12.72 -8.62 -19.95
N LEU A 307 12.48 -8.40 -18.66
CA LEU A 307 12.74 -7.11 -18.01
C LEU A 307 14.22 -6.76 -18.08
N ALA A 308 15.12 -7.69 -17.75
CA ALA A 308 16.57 -7.51 -17.87
C ALA A 308 16.98 -7.15 -19.31
N GLN A 309 16.42 -7.83 -20.30
CA GLN A 309 16.66 -7.50 -21.71
C GLN A 309 16.15 -6.10 -22.10
N ALA A 310 15.05 -5.65 -21.47
CA ALA A 310 14.55 -4.30 -21.72
C ALA A 310 15.46 -3.24 -21.08
N ILE A 311 16.01 -3.51 -19.90
CA ILE A 311 17.00 -2.64 -19.24
C ILE A 311 18.25 -2.51 -20.12
N ASP A 312 18.83 -3.63 -20.54
CA ASP A 312 20.02 -3.67 -21.39
C ASP A 312 19.83 -2.91 -22.71
N GLU A 313 18.72 -3.17 -23.40
CA GLU A 313 18.39 -2.48 -24.65
C GLU A 313 18.20 -0.96 -24.46
N THR A 314 17.59 -0.56 -23.33
CA THR A 314 17.38 0.86 -23.04
C THR A 314 18.69 1.57 -22.74
N ILE A 315 19.58 0.95 -21.94
CA ILE A 315 20.93 1.49 -21.67
C ILE A 315 21.73 1.61 -22.97
N SER A 316 21.70 0.56 -23.80
CA SER A 316 22.43 0.54 -25.08
C SER A 316 21.97 1.61 -26.07
N ARG A 317 20.68 1.95 -26.05
CA ARG A 317 20.11 3.00 -26.93
C ARG A 317 20.29 4.41 -26.37
N ASN A 318 20.49 4.54 -25.08
CA ASN A 318 20.72 5.82 -24.40
C ASN A 318 22.00 5.73 -23.54
N PRO A 319 23.19 5.58 -24.19
CA PRO A 319 24.42 5.48 -23.45
C PRO A 319 24.59 6.72 -22.57
N LEU A 320 24.83 6.51 -21.29
CA LEU A 320 25.02 7.54 -20.27
C LEU A 320 25.92 8.65 -20.84
N ARG A 321 25.36 9.86 -20.95
CA ARG A 321 26.12 11.07 -21.26
C ARG A 321 26.86 11.57 -20.03
#